data_03d698ec5f9a817aa68eab066258b3ea
#
_entry.id   03d698ec5f9a817aa68eab066258b3ea
#
_cell.length_a   1.000
_cell.length_b   1.000
_cell.length_c   1.000
_cell.angle_alpha   90.00
_cell.angle_beta   90.00
_cell.angle_gamma   90.00
#
_symmetry.space_group_name_H-M   'P 1'
#
loop_
_entity.id
_entity.type
_entity.pdbx_description
1 polymer ?
#
loop_
_entity_poly.entity_id
_entity_poly.type
_entity_poly.pdbx_seq_one_letter_code
_entity_poly.pdbx_strand_id
1 'polypeptide(L)'
;KYLETRPFMAPEFIEAKTKSKRAHICIATQSTAQAKYWNHPTGWQDVIDWCNKNNIDVQHASKEGTKLKGIKQLPEALESVAASINTAKVFIGISSGLSWFAWALGAEVIMISGFTDEYVEFEEKCTRIINKQKCHGCWGWDVFDKGDWNWCPAWQGTHRQFECSKEITPLAVIRTLESVLDAL
;
A
#
# COMPACT_ATOMS: atom_id res chain seq x y z
N LYS A 1 -7.53 11.42 -18.49
CA LYS A 1 -6.34 10.58 -18.70
C LYS A 1 -5.20 11.19 -17.91
N TYR A 2 -4.95 10.69 -16.70
CA TYR A 2 -3.83 11.10 -15.89
C TYR A 2 -2.65 10.16 -16.18
N LEU A 3 -1.55 10.74 -16.68
CA LEU A 3 -0.25 10.12 -16.92
C LEU A 3 -0.32 8.82 -17.74
N GLU A 4 -0.28 8.96 -19.05
CA GLU A 4 -0.13 7.82 -20.00
C GLU A 4 1.26 7.17 -19.91
N THR A 5 2.21 7.82 -19.24
CA THR A 5 3.59 7.34 -19.10
C THR A 5 4.08 7.48 -17.67
N ARG A 6 4.87 6.51 -17.22
CA ARG A 6 5.60 6.61 -15.96
C ARG A 6 6.48 7.84 -15.94
N PRO A 7 6.53 8.60 -14.82
CA PRO A 7 7.54 9.61 -14.66
C PRO A 7 8.92 8.94 -14.74
N PHE A 8 9.80 9.49 -15.59
CA PHE A 8 11.17 9.02 -15.69
C PHE A 8 11.92 9.37 -14.39
N MET A 9 12.41 8.35 -13.70
CA MET A 9 13.34 8.53 -12.59
C MET A 9 14.73 8.09 -13.03
N ALA A 10 15.71 8.98 -12.89
CA ALA A 10 17.07 8.70 -13.31
C ALA A 10 17.64 7.49 -12.56
N PRO A 11 18.23 6.50 -13.25
CA PRO A 11 18.76 5.28 -12.63
C PRO A 11 19.82 5.52 -11.56
N GLU A 12 20.52 6.64 -11.61
CA GLU A 12 21.56 7.07 -10.68
C GLU A 12 21.11 7.21 -9.24
N PHE A 13 19.81 7.41 -9.01
CA PHE A 13 19.25 7.43 -7.66
C PHE A 13 19.07 6.04 -7.05
N ILE A 14 19.35 4.98 -7.81
CA ILE A 14 18.95 3.61 -7.44
C ILE A 14 20.14 2.65 -7.52
N GLU A 15 21.28 2.99 -6.96
CA GLU A 15 22.28 1.97 -6.67
C GLU A 15 21.85 1.14 -5.45
N ALA A 16 21.13 0.06 -5.72
CA ALA A 16 20.83 -0.95 -4.69
C ALA A 16 22.10 -1.73 -4.35
N LYS A 17 22.80 -1.34 -3.31
CA LYS A 17 24.07 -1.97 -2.87
C LYS A 17 23.91 -3.28 -2.07
N THR A 18 22.70 -3.79 -1.87
CA THR A 18 22.50 -5.00 -1.08
C THR A 18 21.58 -5.99 -1.78
N LYS A 19 22.13 -7.01 -2.39
CA LYS A 19 21.38 -8.24 -2.69
C LYS A 19 21.05 -8.92 -1.38
N SER A 20 19.84 -8.75 -0.85
CA SER A 20 19.34 -9.59 0.22
C SER A 20 19.35 -11.05 -0.26
N LYS A 21 19.83 -11.97 0.58
CA LYS A 21 19.76 -13.41 0.29
C LYS A 21 18.34 -13.96 0.32
N ARG A 22 17.40 -13.22 0.93
CA ARG A 22 15.98 -13.59 1.05
C ARG A 22 15.13 -12.64 0.22
N ALA A 23 14.04 -13.16 -0.33
CA ALA A 23 13.02 -12.32 -0.93
C ALA A 23 12.45 -11.36 0.13
N HIS A 24 12.16 -10.12 -0.25
CA HIS A 24 11.47 -9.21 0.64
C HIS A 24 10.38 -8.44 -0.10
N ILE A 25 9.41 -7.99 0.67
CA ILE A 25 8.40 -7.02 0.25
C ILE A 25 8.60 -5.71 1.00
N CYS A 26 8.20 -4.61 0.38
CA CYS A 26 8.14 -3.30 1.03
C CYS A 26 6.67 -2.94 1.27
N ILE A 27 6.34 -2.49 2.48
CA ILE A 27 4.98 -2.06 2.81
C ILE A 27 4.93 -0.60 3.24
N ALA A 28 3.82 0.09 2.95
CA ALA A 28 3.52 1.43 3.45
C ALA A 28 2.07 1.46 3.98
N THR A 29 1.92 1.69 5.28
CA THR A 29 0.66 1.48 5.99
C THR A 29 -0.08 2.76 6.35
N GLN A 30 0.55 3.94 6.13
CA GLN A 30 0.09 5.22 6.65
C GLN A 30 -0.16 6.25 5.55
N SER A 31 -1.09 7.17 5.79
CA SER A 31 -1.44 8.26 4.90
C SER A 31 -1.93 9.48 5.71
N THR A 32 -2.44 10.49 5.00
CA THR A 32 -2.85 11.80 5.55
C THR A 32 -4.30 11.86 6.04
N ALA A 33 -5.05 10.75 5.96
CA ALA A 33 -6.43 10.67 6.46
C ALA A 33 -6.77 9.22 6.76
N GLN A 34 -7.58 8.99 7.82
CA GLN A 34 -7.98 7.64 8.24
C GLN A 34 -8.77 6.89 7.16
N ALA A 35 -9.54 7.59 6.34
CA ALA A 35 -10.28 7.01 5.20
C ALA A 35 -9.38 6.29 4.18
N LYS A 36 -8.10 6.67 4.09
CA LYS A 36 -7.11 6.04 3.20
C LYS A 36 -6.46 4.80 3.78
N TYR A 37 -6.55 4.60 5.10
CA TYR A 37 -5.93 3.46 5.78
C TYR A 37 -6.66 2.15 5.44
N TRP A 38 -5.93 1.07 5.48
CA TRP A 38 -6.54 -0.24 5.60
C TRP A 38 -6.96 -0.44 7.05
N ASN A 39 -8.25 -0.21 7.33
CA ASN A 39 -8.81 -0.15 8.68
C ASN A 39 -9.17 -1.53 9.26
N HIS A 40 -8.78 -2.63 8.62
CA HIS A 40 -8.95 -3.97 9.20
C HIS A 40 -8.11 -4.10 10.48
N PRO A 41 -8.67 -4.57 11.61
CA PRO A 41 -8.02 -4.50 12.92
C PRO A 41 -6.69 -5.27 13.00
N THR A 42 -6.55 -6.38 12.28
CA THR A 42 -5.35 -7.22 12.27
C THR A 42 -4.68 -7.29 10.89
N GLY A 43 -5.25 -6.64 9.88
CA GLY A 43 -4.93 -6.83 8.48
C GLY A 43 -3.43 -6.83 8.16
N TRP A 44 -2.74 -5.76 8.53
CA TRP A 44 -1.30 -5.65 8.31
C TRP A 44 -0.49 -6.72 9.06
N GLN A 45 -0.86 -7.00 10.32
CA GLN A 45 -0.13 -8.00 11.12
C GLN A 45 -0.30 -9.40 10.53
N ASP A 46 -1.51 -9.77 10.11
CA ASP A 46 -1.79 -11.08 9.52
C ASP A 46 -0.99 -11.29 8.20
N VAL A 47 -0.89 -10.26 7.37
CA VAL A 47 -0.06 -10.30 6.15
C VAL A 47 1.43 -10.45 6.49
N ILE A 48 1.92 -9.70 7.47
CA ILE A 48 3.30 -9.76 7.92
C ILE A 48 3.63 -11.15 8.48
N ASP A 49 2.76 -11.70 9.32
CA ASP A 49 2.94 -13.01 9.93
C ASP A 49 2.96 -14.12 8.87
N TRP A 50 2.10 -14.01 7.85
CA TRP A 50 2.12 -14.90 6.70
C TRP A 50 3.45 -14.80 5.92
N CYS A 51 3.93 -13.59 5.64
CA CYS A 51 5.21 -13.38 4.96
C CYS A 51 6.38 -14.02 5.74
N ASN A 52 6.45 -13.76 7.05
CA ASN A 52 7.51 -14.31 7.90
C ASN A 52 7.46 -15.84 7.95
N LYS A 53 6.27 -16.45 8.02
CA LYS A 53 6.08 -17.90 7.95
C LYS A 53 6.56 -18.49 6.63
N ASN A 54 6.48 -17.74 5.55
CA ASN A 54 6.90 -18.14 4.20
C ASN A 54 8.33 -17.66 3.84
N ASN A 55 9.13 -17.25 4.83
CA ASN A 55 10.50 -16.77 4.65
C ASN A 55 10.63 -15.55 3.74
N ILE A 56 9.63 -14.67 3.73
CA ILE A 56 9.64 -13.38 3.04
C ILE A 56 9.86 -12.28 4.07
N ASP A 57 10.96 -11.54 3.94
CA ASP A 57 11.24 -10.42 4.82
C ASP A 57 10.31 -9.25 4.51
N VAL A 58 9.87 -8.53 5.54
CA VAL A 58 8.99 -7.37 5.38
C VAL A 58 9.71 -6.10 5.81
N GLN A 59 9.82 -5.14 4.90
CA GLN A 59 10.39 -3.82 5.17
C GLN A 59 9.28 -2.78 5.16
N HIS A 60 9.26 -1.91 6.17
CA HIS A 60 8.20 -0.92 6.36
C HIS A 60 8.70 0.49 6.09
N ALA A 61 8.10 1.13 5.09
CA ALA A 61 8.33 2.53 4.73
C ALA A 61 7.33 3.43 5.46
N SER A 62 7.76 4.09 6.51
CA SER A 62 6.94 5.07 7.24
C SER A 62 7.83 6.03 8.00
N LYS A 63 7.40 7.28 8.13
CA LYS A 63 8.01 8.29 9.00
C LYS A 63 7.61 8.10 10.48
N GLU A 64 6.48 7.47 10.72
CA GLU A 64 5.96 7.25 12.06
C GLU A 64 6.31 5.86 12.54
N GLY A 65 6.54 5.73 13.83
CA GLY A 65 6.73 4.43 14.46
C GLY A 65 5.48 3.55 14.29
N THR A 66 5.68 2.25 14.36
CA THR A 66 4.58 1.27 14.25
C THR A 66 4.58 0.30 15.40
N LYS A 67 3.38 -0.25 15.71
CA LYS A 67 3.22 -1.36 16.66
C LYS A 67 3.32 -2.74 15.97
N LEU A 68 3.48 -2.77 14.65
CA LEU A 68 3.61 -4.01 13.88
C LEU A 68 4.89 -4.75 14.27
N LYS A 69 4.80 -6.07 14.36
CA LYS A 69 5.90 -6.96 14.73
C LYS A 69 6.40 -7.74 13.53
N GLY A 70 7.65 -8.21 13.59
CA GLY A 70 8.21 -9.04 12.53
C GLY A 70 8.55 -8.27 11.25
N ILE A 71 8.77 -6.97 11.34
CA ILE A 71 9.16 -6.09 10.24
C ILE A 71 10.51 -5.44 10.50
N LYS A 72 11.15 -4.99 9.42
CA LYS A 72 12.30 -4.08 9.48
C LYS A 72 11.83 -2.67 9.14
N GLN A 73 11.87 -1.77 10.12
CA GLN A 73 11.60 -0.36 9.86
C GLN A 73 12.72 0.25 9.01
N LEU A 74 12.36 0.92 7.93
CA LEU A 74 13.31 1.64 7.09
C LEU A 74 13.66 3.01 7.71
N PRO A 75 14.86 3.53 7.42
CA PRO A 75 15.17 4.93 7.68
C PRO A 75 14.20 5.87 6.96
N GLU A 76 13.98 7.07 7.51
CA GLU A 76 13.06 8.06 6.92
C GLU A 76 13.57 8.65 5.59
N ALA A 77 14.86 8.54 5.31
CA ALA A 77 15.45 9.05 4.09
C ALA A 77 14.81 8.40 2.85
N LEU A 78 14.36 9.24 1.91
CA LEU A 78 13.66 8.79 0.71
C LEU A 78 14.52 7.85 -0.14
N GLU A 79 15.83 8.05 -0.15
CA GLU A 79 16.82 7.21 -0.84
C GLU A 79 16.82 5.78 -0.26
N SER A 80 16.69 5.64 1.06
CA SER A 80 16.60 4.33 1.72
C SER A 80 15.31 3.61 1.37
N VAL A 81 14.21 4.35 1.30
CA VAL A 81 12.91 3.83 0.87
C VAL A 81 12.96 3.41 -0.59
N ALA A 82 13.54 4.24 -1.47
CA ALA A 82 13.72 3.93 -2.89
C ALA A 82 14.55 2.66 -3.09
N ALA A 83 15.68 2.53 -2.38
CA ALA A 83 16.53 1.35 -2.46
C ALA A 83 15.81 0.08 -2.01
N SER A 84 14.99 0.16 -0.96
CA SER A 84 14.16 -0.97 -0.52
C SER A 84 13.11 -1.34 -1.56
N ILE A 85 12.36 -0.38 -2.08
CA ILE A 85 11.32 -0.60 -3.09
C ILE A 85 11.93 -1.22 -4.35
N ASN A 86 13.07 -0.71 -4.81
CA ASN A 86 13.72 -1.15 -6.04
C ASN A 86 14.24 -2.61 -5.96
N THR A 87 14.51 -3.10 -4.77
CA THR A 87 14.98 -4.47 -4.53
C THR A 87 13.87 -5.41 -4.01
N ALA A 88 12.72 -4.86 -3.67
CA ALA A 88 11.56 -5.63 -3.25
C ALA A 88 10.95 -6.41 -4.42
N LYS A 89 10.38 -7.57 -4.13
CA LYS A 89 9.57 -8.32 -5.09
C LYS A 89 8.25 -7.60 -5.38
N VAL A 90 7.62 -7.07 -4.33
CA VAL A 90 6.33 -6.40 -4.39
C VAL A 90 6.32 -5.25 -3.39
N PHE A 91 5.68 -4.16 -3.74
CA PHE A 91 5.30 -3.10 -2.82
C PHE A 91 3.81 -3.23 -2.49
N ILE A 92 3.47 -3.27 -1.20
CA ILE A 92 2.06 -3.26 -0.76
C ILE A 92 1.77 -1.94 -0.05
N GLY A 93 0.81 -1.20 -0.56
CA GLY A 93 0.47 0.11 0.00
C GLY A 93 -1.02 0.40 -0.05
N ILE A 94 -1.32 1.63 0.32
CA ILE A 94 -2.65 2.22 0.27
C ILE A 94 -2.63 3.40 -0.72
N SER A 95 -3.78 4.01 -1.00
CA SER A 95 -3.87 5.21 -1.85
C SER A 95 -3.07 6.38 -1.24
N SER A 96 -1.78 6.45 -1.55
CA SER A 96 -0.83 7.41 -0.96
C SER A 96 0.34 7.72 -1.89
N GLY A 97 1.09 8.79 -1.56
CA GLY A 97 2.28 9.19 -2.32
C GLY A 97 3.35 8.10 -2.44
N LEU A 98 3.51 7.23 -1.42
CA LEU A 98 4.49 6.13 -1.48
C LEU A 98 4.10 5.05 -2.51
N SER A 99 2.81 4.82 -2.75
CA SER A 99 2.36 3.92 -3.82
C SER A 99 2.68 4.50 -5.20
N TRP A 100 2.47 5.80 -5.40
CA TRP A 100 2.90 6.51 -6.62
C TRP A 100 4.41 6.47 -6.81
N PHE A 101 5.16 6.63 -5.73
CA PHE A 101 6.62 6.56 -5.75
C PHE A 101 7.12 5.15 -6.12
N ALA A 102 6.53 4.11 -5.54
CA ALA A 102 6.85 2.72 -5.87
C ALA A 102 6.55 2.41 -7.35
N TRP A 103 5.40 2.86 -7.85
CA TRP A 103 5.06 2.74 -9.26
C TRP A 103 6.06 3.48 -10.17
N ALA A 104 6.44 4.71 -9.82
CA ALA A 104 7.43 5.49 -10.57
C ALA A 104 8.80 4.79 -10.64
N LEU A 105 9.18 4.08 -9.57
CA LEU A 105 10.39 3.24 -9.53
C LEU A 105 10.25 1.93 -10.33
N GLY A 106 9.08 1.64 -10.87
CA GLY A 106 8.85 0.44 -11.66
C GLY A 106 8.50 -0.82 -10.89
N ALA A 107 8.23 -0.70 -9.60
CA ALA A 107 7.83 -1.83 -8.76
C ALA A 107 6.48 -2.41 -9.15
N GLU A 108 6.29 -3.70 -8.87
CA GLU A 108 4.95 -4.31 -8.81
C GLU A 108 4.25 -3.82 -7.54
N VAL A 109 3.05 -3.26 -7.69
CA VAL A 109 2.30 -2.64 -6.59
C VAL A 109 1.03 -3.41 -6.32
N ILE A 110 0.81 -3.78 -5.07
CA ILE A 110 -0.51 -4.17 -4.57
C ILE A 110 -1.07 -2.98 -3.81
N MET A 111 -2.18 -2.43 -4.26
CA MET A 111 -2.80 -1.25 -3.64
C MET A 111 -4.11 -1.63 -2.97
N ILE A 112 -4.16 -1.51 -1.65
CA ILE A 112 -5.38 -1.66 -0.87
C ILE A 112 -6.11 -0.33 -0.91
N SER A 113 -7.28 -0.29 -1.53
CA SER A 113 -8.04 0.93 -1.78
C SER A 113 -9.51 0.77 -1.39
N GLY A 114 -10.02 1.72 -0.63
CA GLY A 114 -11.45 1.89 -0.36
C GLY A 114 -11.87 3.35 -0.60
N PHE A 115 -10.90 4.26 -0.47
CA PHE A 115 -11.09 5.70 -0.61
C PHE A 115 -11.19 6.16 -2.06
N THR A 116 -10.36 5.57 -2.95
CA THR A 116 -10.31 5.89 -4.38
C THR A 116 -10.80 4.73 -5.23
N ASP A 117 -11.39 5.04 -6.37
CA ASP A 117 -11.73 4.09 -7.41
C ASP A 117 -10.54 3.81 -8.35
N GLU A 118 -10.68 2.78 -9.19
CA GLU A 118 -9.62 2.28 -10.07
C GLU A 118 -9.08 3.35 -11.02
N TYR A 119 -9.94 4.25 -11.51
CA TYR A 119 -9.56 5.29 -12.49
C TYR A 119 -8.79 6.48 -11.91
N VAL A 120 -8.66 6.55 -10.58
CA VAL A 120 -8.03 7.72 -9.91
C VAL A 120 -6.51 7.64 -9.96
N GLU A 121 -5.96 6.44 -10.01
CA GLU A 121 -4.52 6.19 -9.90
C GLU A 121 -4.03 5.32 -11.07
N PHE A 122 -2.74 5.01 -11.07
CA PHE A 122 -2.10 4.19 -12.10
C PHE A 122 -2.66 2.76 -12.14
N GLU A 123 -2.71 2.16 -13.34
CA GLU A 123 -3.19 0.79 -13.58
C GLU A 123 -2.03 -0.17 -13.90
N GLU A 124 -1.03 0.32 -14.66
CA GLU A 124 0.12 -0.49 -15.06
C GLU A 124 0.91 -0.97 -13.83
N LYS A 125 1.25 -2.27 -13.78
CA LYS A 125 1.94 -2.90 -12.66
C LYS A 125 1.29 -2.64 -11.31
N CYS A 126 -0.04 -2.59 -11.29
CA CYS A 126 -0.81 -2.38 -10.08
C CYS A 126 -1.95 -3.40 -9.99
N THR A 127 -1.89 -4.25 -8.98
CA THR A 127 -3.03 -5.07 -8.59
C THR A 127 -3.78 -4.37 -7.46
N ARG A 128 -4.99 -3.91 -7.77
CA ARG A 128 -5.81 -3.14 -6.83
C ARG A 128 -6.81 -4.01 -6.11
N ILE A 129 -6.91 -3.86 -4.79
CA ILE A 129 -7.87 -4.57 -3.96
C ILE A 129 -8.92 -3.57 -3.48
N ILE A 130 -10.13 -3.68 -4.02
CA ILE A 130 -11.31 -2.91 -3.64
C ILE A 130 -12.44 -3.88 -3.30
N ASN A 131 -13.11 -3.67 -2.18
CA ASN A 131 -14.35 -4.40 -1.89
C ASN A 131 -15.55 -3.70 -2.54
N LYS A 132 -15.85 -4.08 -3.77
CA LYS A 132 -16.96 -3.49 -4.55
C LYS A 132 -18.36 -3.81 -4.00
N GLN A 133 -18.48 -4.72 -3.03
CA GLN A 133 -19.75 -5.04 -2.36
C GLN A 133 -20.06 -4.08 -1.20
N LYS A 134 -19.10 -3.24 -0.84
CA LYS A 134 -19.23 -2.23 0.22
C LYS A 134 -19.14 -0.81 -0.35
N CYS A 135 -19.46 0.17 0.48
CA CYS A 135 -19.20 1.57 0.14
C CYS A 135 -17.73 1.74 -0.24
N HIS A 136 -17.42 2.43 -1.33
CA HIS A 136 -16.05 2.71 -1.79
C HIS A 136 -16.04 3.94 -2.70
N GLY A 137 -14.83 4.43 -3.04
CA GLY A 137 -14.64 5.47 -4.05
C GLY A 137 -15.12 6.86 -3.64
N CYS A 138 -15.23 7.16 -2.35
CA CYS A 138 -15.79 8.44 -1.87
C CYS A 138 -15.00 9.67 -2.35
N TRP A 139 -13.73 9.55 -2.70
CA TRP A 139 -12.96 10.60 -3.34
C TRP A 139 -13.61 11.12 -4.64
N GLY A 140 -14.30 10.27 -5.37
CA GLY A 140 -14.90 10.62 -6.66
C GLY A 140 -16.30 11.23 -6.59
N TRP A 141 -17.00 11.12 -5.45
CA TRP A 141 -18.40 11.54 -5.34
C TRP A 141 -18.69 12.52 -4.18
N ASP A 142 -17.71 12.83 -3.33
CA ASP A 142 -17.86 13.83 -2.28
C ASP A 142 -16.60 14.68 -2.13
N VAL A 143 -16.75 15.87 -1.54
CA VAL A 143 -15.63 16.79 -1.31
C VAL A 143 -14.85 16.36 -0.08
N PHE A 144 -13.60 15.96 -0.30
CA PHE A 144 -12.73 15.52 0.79
C PHE A 144 -12.39 16.66 1.75
N ASP A 145 -12.84 16.56 2.99
CA ASP A 145 -12.45 17.48 4.07
C ASP A 145 -11.07 17.09 4.65
N LYS A 146 -10.05 17.86 4.28
CA LYS A 146 -8.67 17.65 4.77
C LYS A 146 -8.51 17.97 6.27
N GLY A 147 -9.44 18.71 6.86
CA GLY A 147 -9.44 19.05 8.29
C GLY A 147 -10.03 17.95 9.15
N ASP A 148 -10.83 17.07 8.59
CA ASP A 148 -11.43 15.95 9.30
C ASP A 148 -10.63 14.66 9.11
N TRP A 149 -9.86 14.29 10.13
CA TRP A 149 -9.09 13.03 10.15
C TRP A 149 -9.98 11.80 9.96
N ASN A 150 -11.20 11.84 10.50
CA ASN A 150 -12.15 10.73 10.46
C ASN A 150 -13.16 10.83 9.32
N TRP A 151 -12.94 11.70 8.35
CA TRP A 151 -13.85 11.92 7.24
C TRP A 151 -14.30 10.61 6.59
N CYS A 152 -15.59 10.40 6.60
CA CYS A 152 -16.28 9.27 5.97
C CYS A 152 -17.69 9.74 5.60
N PRO A 153 -17.91 10.30 4.40
CA PRO A 153 -19.10 11.10 4.11
C PRO A 153 -20.41 10.32 4.24
N ALA A 154 -20.41 9.03 3.95
CA ALA A 154 -21.61 8.21 4.06
C ALA A 154 -21.87 7.66 5.48
N TRP A 155 -20.80 7.34 6.26
CA TRP A 155 -20.94 6.50 7.44
C TRP A 155 -20.19 6.99 8.67
N GLN A 156 -19.70 8.22 8.69
CA GLN A 156 -18.97 8.77 9.83
C GLN A 156 -19.79 8.66 11.11
N GLY A 157 -19.14 8.23 12.20
CA GLY A 157 -19.76 8.04 13.51
C GLY A 157 -20.67 6.81 13.64
N THR A 158 -20.79 5.98 12.60
CA THR A 158 -21.57 4.72 12.64
C THR A 158 -20.68 3.49 12.69
N HIS A 159 -21.25 2.31 12.95
CA HIS A 159 -20.53 1.03 12.91
C HIS A 159 -19.98 0.70 11.50
N ARG A 160 -20.55 1.30 10.44
CA ARG A 160 -20.12 1.15 9.05
C ARG A 160 -18.97 2.07 8.65
N GLN A 161 -18.55 2.98 9.52
CA GLN A 161 -17.45 3.89 9.22
C GLN A 161 -16.22 3.13 8.76
N PHE A 162 -15.67 3.53 7.60
CA PHE A 162 -14.55 2.89 6.91
C PHE A 162 -14.78 1.42 6.53
N GLU A 163 -16.02 0.96 6.36
CA GLU A 163 -16.31 -0.41 5.93
C GLU A 163 -15.62 -0.76 4.60
N CYS A 164 -15.42 0.22 3.73
CA CYS A 164 -14.71 0.06 2.46
C CYS A 164 -13.34 -0.64 2.61
N SER A 165 -12.61 -0.32 3.67
CA SER A 165 -11.31 -0.91 3.94
C SER A 165 -11.31 -1.91 5.10
N LYS A 166 -12.20 -1.77 6.07
CA LYS A 166 -12.37 -2.77 7.15
C LYS A 166 -12.74 -4.16 6.63
N GLU A 167 -13.55 -4.20 5.59
CA GLU A 167 -14.09 -5.44 4.99
C GLU A 167 -13.17 -6.04 3.91
N ILE A 168 -12.02 -5.42 3.64
CA ILE A 168 -10.96 -6.08 2.87
C ILE A 168 -10.22 -7.02 3.82
N THR A 169 -10.40 -8.32 3.62
CA THR A 169 -9.84 -9.33 4.54
C THR A 169 -8.34 -9.52 4.32
N PRO A 170 -7.56 -9.87 5.37
CA PRO A 170 -6.15 -10.25 5.21
C PRO A 170 -5.95 -11.38 4.20
N LEU A 171 -6.86 -12.34 4.18
CA LEU A 171 -6.81 -13.47 3.24
C LEU A 171 -6.90 -13.00 1.78
N ALA A 172 -7.71 -11.98 1.48
CA ALA A 172 -7.77 -11.42 0.13
C ALA A 172 -6.43 -10.79 -0.28
N VAL A 173 -5.79 -10.05 0.64
CA VAL A 173 -4.47 -9.45 0.40
C VAL A 173 -3.39 -10.53 0.23
N ILE A 174 -3.40 -11.55 1.08
CA ILE A 174 -2.44 -12.67 1.01
C ILE A 174 -2.57 -13.42 -0.32
N ARG A 175 -3.78 -13.79 -0.74
CA ARG A 175 -4.01 -14.47 -2.02
C ARG A 175 -3.55 -13.64 -3.22
N THR A 176 -3.79 -12.32 -3.16
CA THR A 176 -3.29 -11.41 -4.18
C THR A 176 -1.76 -11.38 -4.19
N LEU A 177 -1.13 -11.33 -3.03
CA LEU A 177 0.32 -11.36 -2.90
C LEU A 177 0.90 -12.66 -3.45
N GLU A 178 0.34 -13.82 -3.09
CA GLU A 178 0.72 -15.12 -3.64
C GLU A 178 0.66 -15.11 -5.17
N SER A 179 -0.47 -14.70 -5.74
CA SER A 179 -0.67 -14.66 -7.20
C SER A 179 0.34 -13.74 -7.91
N VAL A 180 0.67 -12.59 -7.32
CA VAL A 180 1.66 -11.66 -7.88
C VAL A 180 3.07 -12.25 -7.78
N LEU A 181 3.42 -12.88 -6.66
CA LEU A 181 4.74 -13.50 -6.46
C LEU A 181 4.96 -14.69 -7.40
N ASP A 182 3.92 -15.47 -7.69
CA ASP A 182 3.98 -16.62 -8.60
C ASP A 182 4.13 -16.19 -10.08
N ALA A 183 3.75 -14.96 -10.40
CA ALA A 183 3.84 -14.38 -11.75
C ALA A 183 5.19 -13.68 -12.04
N LEU A 184 6.07 -13.50 -11.02
CA LEU A 184 7.39 -12.84 -11.13
C LEU A 184 8.54 -13.83 -11.29
#